data_2863efb306ed55b3bc7f1a20935e92d4
#
_entry.id   2863efb306ed55b3bc7f1a20935e92d4
#
_cell.length_a   1.000
_cell.length_b   1.000
_cell.length_c   1.000
_cell.angle_alpha   90.00
_cell.angle_beta   90.00
_cell.angle_gamma   90.00
#
_symmetry.space_group_name_H-M   'P 1'
#
loop_
_entity.id
_entity.type
_entity.pdbx_description
1 polymer ?
#
loop_
_entity_poly.entity_id
_entity_poly.type
_entity_poly.pdbx_seq_one_letter_code
_entity_poly.pdbx_strand_id
1 'polypeptide(L)'
;MLYVLIPVCLLILLLMCASLYAFERGSTRRDRTELFRATTVAPSGRYAFRDQMQAGVDWYESHPKTELQITSRDGLSLTAELLEAENPVGLIVAVHGFRSWPAREFAKVAQHLYEEGYTVLYPYMRAHRKSEGKYITFGVKERYDIAAWAKLLSDR
;
A
#
# COMPACT_ATOMS: atom_id res chain seq x y z
N MET A 1 -32.36 23.23 33.19
CA MET A 1 -31.41 23.56 32.13
C MET A 1 -30.09 22.77 32.30
N LEU A 2 -29.48 22.81 33.48
CA LEU A 2 -28.20 22.11 33.76
C LEU A 2 -28.29 20.58 33.59
N TYR A 3 -29.40 19.96 34.02
CA TYR A 3 -29.65 18.50 33.90
C TYR A 3 -29.75 17.99 32.43
N VAL A 4 -30.00 18.86 31.48
CA VAL A 4 -30.01 18.53 30.05
C VAL A 4 -28.64 18.83 29.42
N LEU A 5 -27.98 19.90 29.82
CA LEU A 5 -26.69 20.29 29.28
C LEU A 5 -25.58 19.28 29.58
N ILE A 6 -25.54 18.76 30.82
CA ILE A 6 -24.50 17.79 31.23
C ILE A 6 -24.54 16.52 30.36
N PRO A 7 -25.68 15.80 30.20
CA PRO A 7 -25.72 14.60 29.36
C PRO A 7 -25.43 14.90 27.88
N VAL A 8 -25.83 16.06 27.36
CA VAL A 8 -25.50 16.45 25.98
C VAL A 8 -23.98 16.65 25.82
N CYS A 9 -23.34 17.35 26.75
CA CYS A 9 -21.88 17.53 26.73
C CYS A 9 -21.13 16.20 26.84
N LEU A 10 -21.59 15.30 27.71
CA LEU A 10 -21.01 13.94 27.84
C LEU A 10 -21.17 13.12 26.55
N LEU A 11 -22.31 13.20 25.92
CA LEU A 11 -22.55 12.51 24.63
C LEU A 11 -21.61 13.07 23.54
N ILE A 12 -21.48 14.39 23.43
CA ILE A 12 -20.56 15.01 22.46
C ILE A 12 -19.10 14.57 22.73
N LEU A 13 -18.68 14.57 23.99
CA LEU A 13 -17.33 14.13 24.37
C LEU A 13 -17.12 12.64 24.01
N LEU A 14 -18.10 11.79 24.28
CA LEU A 14 -18.05 10.38 23.92
C LEU A 14 -17.91 10.19 22.39
N LEU A 15 -18.72 10.91 21.60
CA LEU A 15 -18.66 10.86 20.13
C LEU A 15 -17.31 11.37 19.60
N MET A 16 -16.76 12.42 20.17
CA MET A 16 -15.42 12.91 19.84
C MET A 16 -14.34 11.86 20.13
N CYS A 17 -14.37 11.26 21.33
CA CYS A 17 -13.42 10.20 21.70
C CYS A 17 -13.54 8.98 20.78
N ALA A 18 -14.77 8.55 20.47
CA ALA A 18 -15.02 7.45 19.56
C ALA A 18 -14.52 7.75 18.13
N SER A 19 -14.72 8.98 17.65
CA SER A 19 -14.25 9.43 16.34
C SER A 19 -12.72 9.46 16.26
N LEU A 20 -12.07 9.99 17.29
CA LEU A 20 -10.61 10.00 17.38
C LEU A 20 -10.04 8.57 17.43
N TYR A 21 -10.66 7.70 18.22
CA TYR A 21 -10.27 6.31 18.29
C TYR A 21 -10.43 5.61 16.94
N ALA A 22 -11.56 5.80 16.27
CA ALA A 22 -11.82 5.23 14.94
C ALA A 22 -10.81 5.76 13.90
N PHE A 23 -10.51 7.05 13.93
CA PHE A 23 -9.50 7.67 13.07
C PHE A 23 -8.11 7.05 13.29
N GLU A 24 -7.65 7.01 14.53
CA GLU A 24 -6.35 6.39 14.87
C GLU A 24 -6.32 4.92 14.44
N ARG A 25 -7.38 4.15 14.70
CA ARG A 25 -7.48 2.75 14.28
C ARG A 25 -7.52 2.57 12.77
N GLY A 26 -8.17 3.49 12.06
CA GLY A 26 -8.35 3.45 10.60
C GLY A 26 -7.14 3.95 9.83
N SER A 27 -6.57 5.09 10.22
CA SER A 27 -5.61 5.85 9.43
C SER A 27 -4.15 5.60 9.79
N THR A 28 -3.87 5.11 11.02
CA THR A 28 -2.49 4.95 11.48
C THR A 28 -1.79 3.79 10.77
N ARG A 29 -0.51 4.02 10.45
CA ARG A 29 0.42 3.00 9.94
C ARG A 29 0.37 1.75 10.81
N ARG A 30 0.29 0.59 10.17
CA ARG A 30 0.41 -0.72 10.82
C ARG A 30 1.23 -1.64 9.94
N ASP A 31 2.43 -1.97 10.37
CA ASP A 31 3.24 -3.01 9.75
C ASP A 31 2.71 -4.38 10.17
N ARG A 32 1.79 -4.93 9.37
CA ARG A 32 1.18 -6.25 9.59
C ARG A 32 1.91 -7.34 8.79
N THR A 33 3.21 -7.49 9.00
CA THR A 33 3.98 -8.63 8.46
C THR A 33 3.47 -9.98 8.95
N GLU A 34 2.97 -10.01 10.19
CA GLU A 34 2.43 -11.22 10.82
C GLU A 34 1.09 -11.70 10.18
N LEU A 35 0.27 -10.76 9.68
CA LEU A 35 -1.06 -11.09 9.17
C LEU A 35 -1.03 -11.87 7.84
N PHE A 36 0.05 -11.73 7.07
CA PHE A 36 0.20 -12.49 5.82
C PHE A 36 0.44 -13.97 6.10
N ARG A 37 1.27 -14.30 7.10
CA ARG A 37 1.46 -15.69 7.56
C ARG A 37 0.18 -16.31 8.13
N ALA A 38 -0.62 -15.54 8.87
CA ALA A 38 -1.84 -16.04 9.50
C ALA A 38 -3.02 -16.20 8.53
N THR A 39 -3.17 -15.34 7.51
CA THR A 39 -4.24 -15.45 6.51
C THR A 39 -3.97 -16.49 5.42
N THR A 40 -2.74 -16.99 5.30
CA THR A 40 -2.43 -18.16 4.46
C THR A 40 -2.93 -19.48 5.07
N VAL A 41 -3.53 -19.48 6.26
CA VAL A 41 -3.95 -20.70 6.99
C VAL A 41 -5.47 -20.79 7.20
N ALA A 42 -6.32 -20.00 6.55
CA ALA A 42 -7.78 -20.11 6.73
C ALA A 42 -8.42 -21.22 5.88
N PRO A 43 -9.30 -22.10 6.44
CA PRO A 43 -9.78 -23.33 5.80
C PRO A 43 -10.99 -23.17 4.86
N SER A 44 -11.08 -22.14 4.05
CA SER A 44 -12.18 -21.98 3.10
C SER A 44 -11.67 -21.71 1.69
N GLY A 45 -12.16 -22.46 0.69
CA GLY A 45 -12.12 -22.30 -0.80
C GLY A 45 -11.03 -21.44 -1.50
N ARG A 46 -10.33 -20.59 -0.79
CA ARG A 46 -9.19 -19.80 -1.27
C ARG A 46 -7.91 -20.60 -1.47
N TYR A 47 -7.91 -21.85 -1.05
CA TYR A 47 -6.73 -22.73 -1.17
C TYR A 47 -6.47 -23.24 -2.58
N ALA A 48 -7.49 -23.29 -3.43
CA ALA A 48 -7.30 -23.68 -4.82
C ALA A 48 -6.26 -22.84 -5.58
N PHE A 49 -5.96 -21.62 -5.07
CA PHE A 49 -4.99 -20.69 -5.66
C PHE A 49 -3.74 -20.47 -4.80
N ARG A 50 -3.58 -21.20 -3.70
CA ARG A 50 -2.48 -20.98 -2.76
C ARG A 50 -1.12 -21.19 -3.42
N ASP A 51 -0.96 -22.29 -4.13
CA ASP A 51 0.31 -22.68 -4.76
C ASP A 51 0.67 -21.68 -5.87
N GLN A 52 -0.33 -21.25 -6.63
CA GLN A 52 -0.15 -20.21 -7.64
C GLN A 52 0.19 -18.84 -7.01
N MET A 53 -0.40 -18.53 -5.85
CA MET A 53 -0.05 -17.31 -5.11
C MET A 53 1.37 -17.37 -4.60
N GLN A 54 1.79 -18.51 -4.05
CA GLN A 54 3.14 -18.68 -3.54
C GLN A 54 4.16 -18.62 -4.68
N ALA A 55 3.91 -19.33 -5.77
CA ALA A 55 4.78 -19.28 -6.96
C ALA A 55 4.95 -17.85 -7.50
N GLY A 56 3.88 -17.06 -7.55
CA GLY A 56 3.95 -15.66 -7.95
C GLY A 56 4.78 -14.79 -6.98
N VAL A 57 4.65 -15.03 -5.67
CA VAL A 57 5.46 -14.34 -4.65
C VAL A 57 6.93 -14.73 -4.79
N ASP A 58 7.23 -16.02 -4.93
CA ASP A 58 8.59 -16.54 -5.09
C ASP A 58 9.25 -15.96 -6.35
N TRP A 59 8.50 -15.90 -7.45
CA TRP A 59 8.96 -15.26 -8.68
C TRP A 59 9.23 -13.77 -8.47
N TYR A 60 8.28 -13.04 -7.87
CA TYR A 60 8.41 -11.60 -7.62
C TYR A 60 9.61 -11.29 -6.71
N GLU A 61 9.83 -12.09 -5.65
CA GLU A 61 10.93 -11.90 -4.71
C GLU A 61 12.29 -12.25 -5.31
N SER A 62 12.36 -13.27 -6.17
CA SER A 62 13.60 -13.72 -6.82
C SER A 62 14.07 -12.81 -7.96
N HIS A 63 13.15 -12.04 -8.59
CA HIS A 63 13.53 -11.15 -9.69
C HIS A 63 14.23 -9.89 -9.19
N PRO A 64 15.33 -9.47 -9.84
CA PRO A 64 16.03 -8.24 -9.52
C PRO A 64 15.11 -7.04 -9.76
N LYS A 65 15.07 -6.13 -8.80
CA LYS A 65 14.32 -4.87 -8.86
C LYS A 65 15.22 -3.72 -8.40
N THR A 66 15.11 -2.59 -9.07
CA THR A 66 15.78 -1.36 -8.67
C THR A 66 14.95 -0.66 -7.61
N GLU A 67 15.51 -0.42 -6.42
CA GLU A 67 14.85 0.39 -5.41
C GLU A 67 15.03 1.87 -5.73
N LEU A 68 13.93 2.60 -5.81
CA LEU A 68 13.88 4.04 -6.06
C LEU A 68 13.33 4.77 -4.86
N GLN A 69 13.75 6.02 -4.68
CA GLN A 69 13.25 6.90 -3.63
C GLN A 69 12.92 8.27 -4.18
N ILE A 70 11.83 8.85 -3.67
CA ILE A 70 11.46 10.26 -3.90
C ILE A 70 11.13 10.92 -2.57
N THR A 71 11.20 12.25 -2.55
CA THR A 71 10.68 13.05 -1.45
C THR A 71 9.28 13.55 -1.79
N SER A 72 8.31 13.24 -0.94
CA SER A 72 6.94 13.75 -1.09
C SER A 72 6.86 15.26 -0.89
N ARG A 73 5.71 15.87 -1.27
CA ARG A 73 5.49 17.32 -1.09
C ARG A 73 5.60 17.79 0.36
N ASP A 74 5.33 16.91 1.32
CA ASP A 74 5.38 17.16 2.75
C ASP A 74 6.63 16.55 3.43
N GLY A 75 7.67 16.24 2.64
CA GLY A 75 9.00 15.91 3.12
C GLY A 75 9.21 14.44 3.52
N LEU A 76 8.25 13.54 3.25
CA LEU A 76 8.43 12.12 3.54
C LEU A 76 9.32 11.45 2.49
N SER A 77 10.20 10.55 2.93
CA SER A 77 10.91 9.64 2.03
C SER A 77 9.97 8.51 1.62
N LEU A 78 9.70 8.40 0.33
CA LEU A 78 8.87 7.36 -0.25
C LEU A 78 9.73 6.43 -1.09
N THR A 79 9.46 5.14 -0.98
CA THR A 79 10.21 4.08 -1.66
C THR A 79 9.32 3.36 -2.67
N ALA A 80 9.91 2.94 -3.79
CA ALA A 80 9.29 2.07 -4.78
C ALA A 80 10.27 1.01 -5.26
N GLU A 81 9.76 -0.11 -5.75
CA GLU A 81 10.51 -1.13 -6.47
C GLU A 81 10.20 -1.03 -7.96
N LEU A 82 11.22 -0.94 -8.80
CA LEU A 82 11.10 -0.90 -10.25
C LEU A 82 11.54 -2.25 -10.82
N LEU A 83 10.63 -2.92 -11.52
CA LEU A 83 10.89 -4.12 -12.32
C LEU A 83 11.01 -3.68 -13.77
N GLU A 84 12.24 -3.67 -14.28
CA GLU A 84 12.56 -3.15 -15.62
C GLU A 84 12.57 -4.28 -16.64
N ALA A 85 11.79 -4.14 -17.70
CA ALA A 85 11.89 -4.99 -18.89
C ALA A 85 13.04 -4.50 -19.78
N GLU A 86 13.73 -5.42 -20.47
CA GLU A 86 14.88 -5.08 -21.34
C GLU A 86 14.51 -4.14 -22.50
N ASN A 87 13.34 -4.37 -23.13
CA ASN A 87 12.83 -3.54 -24.22
C ASN A 87 11.36 -3.20 -23.91
N PRO A 88 11.09 -2.19 -23.08
CA PRO A 88 9.77 -1.96 -22.56
C PRO A 88 8.77 -1.53 -23.66
N VAL A 89 7.66 -2.23 -23.75
CA VAL A 89 6.52 -1.86 -24.60
C VAL A 89 5.65 -0.79 -23.96
N GLY A 90 5.81 -0.59 -22.65
CA GLY A 90 5.07 0.40 -21.88
C GLY A 90 5.51 0.47 -20.42
N LEU A 91 5.02 1.52 -19.75
CA LEU A 91 5.32 1.82 -18.35
C LEU A 91 4.05 1.72 -17.51
N ILE A 92 4.11 1.03 -16.39
CA ILE A 92 2.98 0.84 -15.47
C ILE A 92 3.36 1.30 -14.07
N VAL A 93 2.48 2.05 -13.40
CA VAL A 93 2.57 2.33 -11.96
C VAL A 93 1.52 1.49 -11.25
N ALA A 94 1.93 0.45 -10.54
CA ALA A 94 1.06 -0.50 -9.85
C ALA A 94 0.87 -0.10 -8.38
N VAL A 95 -0.26 0.53 -8.08
CA VAL A 95 -0.56 1.12 -6.78
C VAL A 95 -1.34 0.13 -5.91
N HIS A 96 -0.75 -0.31 -4.81
CA HIS A 96 -1.41 -1.22 -3.87
C HIS A 96 -2.49 -0.52 -3.03
N GLY A 97 -3.46 -1.30 -2.54
CA GLY A 97 -4.57 -0.82 -1.75
C GLY A 97 -4.25 -0.61 -0.26
N PHE A 98 -5.32 -0.35 0.48
CA PHE A 98 -5.29 -0.05 1.91
C PHE A 98 -4.63 -1.18 2.72
N ARG A 99 -3.61 -0.82 3.51
CA ARG A 99 -2.86 -1.75 4.38
C ARG A 99 -2.29 -2.96 3.65
N SER A 100 -1.88 -2.77 2.41
CA SER A 100 -1.28 -3.78 1.58
C SER A 100 0.17 -3.40 1.20
N TRP A 101 0.75 -4.11 0.24
CA TRP A 101 2.08 -3.83 -0.33
C TRP A 101 2.24 -4.55 -1.68
N PRO A 102 3.21 -4.17 -2.51
CA PRO A 102 3.36 -4.65 -3.87
C PRO A 102 3.33 -6.18 -4.02
N ALA A 103 4.19 -6.91 -3.34
CA ALA A 103 4.25 -8.36 -3.48
C ALA A 103 2.93 -9.06 -3.12
N ARG A 104 2.19 -8.53 -2.14
CA ARG A 104 0.90 -9.11 -1.74
C ARG A 104 -0.18 -8.98 -2.83
N GLU A 105 -0.22 -7.86 -3.53
CA GLU A 105 -1.29 -7.59 -4.50
C GLU A 105 -0.90 -7.99 -5.92
N PHE A 106 0.35 -7.75 -6.29
CA PHE A 106 0.77 -7.83 -7.69
C PHE A 106 1.64 -9.03 -8.03
N ALA A 107 2.16 -9.79 -7.05
CA ALA A 107 3.07 -10.90 -7.34
C ALA A 107 2.55 -11.88 -8.38
N LYS A 108 1.23 -12.16 -8.41
CA LYS A 108 0.62 -13.05 -9.39
C LYS A 108 0.63 -12.52 -10.82
N VAL A 109 0.54 -11.21 -10.99
CA VAL A 109 0.47 -10.58 -12.31
C VAL A 109 1.81 -9.98 -12.72
N ALA A 110 2.75 -9.86 -11.78
CA ALA A 110 4.05 -9.24 -12.04
C ALA A 110 4.85 -10.00 -13.10
N GLN A 111 4.87 -11.33 -13.01
CA GLN A 111 5.52 -12.18 -14.00
C GLN A 111 4.93 -11.98 -15.38
N HIS A 112 3.61 -12.04 -15.50
CA HIS A 112 2.92 -11.86 -16.77
C HIS A 112 3.20 -10.49 -17.39
N LEU A 113 3.11 -9.41 -16.59
CA LEU A 113 3.42 -8.06 -17.08
C LEU A 113 4.87 -7.93 -17.55
N TYR A 114 5.80 -8.57 -16.83
CA TYR A 114 7.21 -8.58 -17.22
C TYR A 114 7.44 -9.36 -18.53
N GLU A 115 6.83 -10.54 -18.67
CA GLU A 115 6.92 -11.37 -19.88
C GLU A 115 6.28 -10.70 -21.11
N GLU A 116 5.23 -9.89 -20.90
CA GLU A 116 4.62 -9.04 -21.92
C GLU A 116 5.45 -7.78 -22.25
N GLY A 117 6.57 -7.58 -21.58
CA GLY A 117 7.52 -6.49 -21.84
C GLY A 117 7.18 -5.17 -21.16
N TYR A 118 6.38 -5.16 -20.09
CA TYR A 118 6.14 -3.93 -19.35
C TYR A 118 7.20 -3.69 -18.28
N THR A 119 7.69 -2.45 -18.21
CA THR A 119 8.40 -1.96 -17.03
C THR A 119 7.38 -1.50 -16.00
N VAL A 120 7.47 -2.04 -14.77
CA VAL A 120 6.47 -1.80 -13.73
C VAL A 120 7.10 -1.19 -12.49
N LEU A 121 6.59 -0.03 -12.09
CA LEU A 121 6.92 0.60 -10.81
C LEU A 121 5.90 0.19 -9.75
N TYR A 122 6.40 -0.31 -8.64
CA TYR A 122 5.63 -0.75 -7.47
C TYR A 122 5.90 0.18 -6.28
N PRO A 123 5.21 1.32 -6.14
CA PRO A 123 5.41 2.21 -5.01
C PRO A 123 4.87 1.59 -3.72
N TYR A 124 5.63 1.72 -2.64
CA TYR A 124 5.10 1.60 -1.30
C TYR A 124 4.39 2.91 -0.95
N MET A 125 3.07 2.86 -0.79
CA MET A 125 2.30 4.04 -0.44
C MET A 125 2.74 4.60 0.91
N ARG A 126 2.59 5.93 1.12
CA ARG A 126 2.88 6.56 2.41
C ARG A 126 2.27 5.78 3.57
N ALA A 127 2.91 5.77 4.71
CA ALA A 127 2.52 5.00 5.91
C ALA A 127 2.45 3.47 5.69
N HIS A 128 3.13 2.94 4.65
CA HIS A 128 3.25 1.51 4.40
C HIS A 128 4.72 1.09 4.25
N ARG A 129 5.10 0.06 4.99
CA ARG A 129 6.41 -0.63 4.91
C ARG A 129 7.62 0.29 4.73
N LYS A 130 8.27 0.28 3.56
CA LYS A 130 9.51 1.01 3.27
C LYS A 130 9.31 2.53 3.15
N SER A 131 8.08 3.00 2.89
CA SER A 131 7.79 4.43 2.82
C SER A 131 7.47 5.02 4.18
N GLU A 132 7.90 6.25 4.39
CA GLU A 132 7.61 7.00 5.62
C GLU A 132 6.13 7.43 5.72
N GLY A 133 5.80 7.98 6.86
CA GLY A 133 4.48 8.50 7.19
C GLY A 133 3.83 7.77 8.36
N LYS A 134 3.03 8.52 9.11
CA LYS A 134 2.25 8.00 10.25
C LYS A 134 0.83 7.63 9.82
N TYR A 135 0.25 8.39 8.89
CA TYR A 135 -1.16 8.29 8.53
C TYR A 135 -1.36 7.95 7.05
N ILE A 136 -2.32 7.06 6.82
CA ILE A 136 -2.92 6.82 5.51
C ILE A 136 -3.97 7.90 5.31
N THR A 137 -3.90 8.65 4.20
CA THR A 137 -4.78 9.80 3.96
C THR A 137 -5.85 9.54 2.88
N PHE A 138 -6.09 8.27 2.55
CA PHE A 138 -7.17 7.81 1.66
C PHE A 138 -7.26 8.57 0.32
N GLY A 139 -6.10 8.81 -0.30
CA GLY A 139 -6.00 9.50 -1.58
C GLY A 139 -5.77 11.00 -1.50
N VAL A 140 -5.98 11.65 -0.35
CA VAL A 140 -5.83 13.12 -0.22
C VAL A 140 -4.40 13.57 -0.49
N LYS A 141 -3.40 12.89 0.06
CA LYS A 141 -1.97 13.16 -0.18
C LYS A 141 -1.36 12.16 -1.17
N GLU A 142 -1.81 10.91 -1.13
CA GLU A 142 -1.32 9.83 -1.99
C GLU A 142 -1.38 10.17 -3.47
N ARG A 143 -2.41 10.92 -3.92
CA ARG A 143 -2.52 11.37 -5.32
C ARG A 143 -1.30 12.17 -5.80
N TYR A 144 -0.69 12.96 -4.91
CA TYR A 144 0.49 13.75 -5.26
C TYR A 144 1.75 12.88 -5.30
N ASP A 145 1.80 11.86 -4.43
CA ASP A 145 2.90 10.89 -4.42
C ASP A 145 2.89 10.08 -5.71
N ILE A 146 1.72 9.59 -6.12
CA ILE A 146 1.57 8.84 -7.38
C ILE A 146 1.88 9.71 -8.59
N ALA A 147 1.46 10.97 -8.60
CA ALA A 147 1.82 11.90 -9.68
C ALA A 147 3.35 12.11 -9.76
N ALA A 148 4.03 12.19 -8.61
CA ALA A 148 5.49 12.30 -8.57
C ALA A 148 6.18 11.02 -9.08
N TRP A 149 5.68 9.85 -8.71
CA TRP A 149 6.17 8.57 -9.22
C TRP A 149 5.95 8.41 -10.73
N ALA A 150 4.75 8.76 -11.22
CA ALA A 150 4.45 8.71 -12.65
C ALA A 150 5.37 9.65 -13.46
N LYS A 151 5.60 10.86 -12.94
CA LYS A 151 6.56 11.79 -13.55
C LYS A 151 7.98 11.22 -13.58
N LEU A 152 8.49 10.70 -12.45
CA LEU A 152 9.81 10.09 -12.39
C LEU A 152 9.96 8.97 -13.43
N LEU A 153 8.94 8.13 -13.58
CA LEU A 153 8.95 7.01 -14.51
C LEU A 153 8.92 7.49 -15.97
N SER A 154 8.16 8.55 -16.26
CA SER A 154 8.06 9.12 -17.62
C SER A 154 9.31 9.89 -18.06
N ASP A 155 10.11 10.37 -17.11
CA ASP A 155 11.33 11.14 -17.37
C ASP A 155 12.57 10.21 -17.59
N ARG A 156 12.39 8.88 -17.45
CA ARG A 156 13.43 7.84 -17.65
C ARG A 156 13.48 7.33 -19.07
#